data_02b6787b2ca8f1cd42e487e91c4815b4
#
_entry.id   02b6787b2ca8f1cd42e487e91c4815b4
#
_cell.length_a   1.000
_cell.length_b   1.000
_cell.length_c   1.000
_cell.angle_alpha   90.00
_cell.angle_beta   90.00
_cell.angle_gamma   90.00
#
_symmetry.space_group_name_H-M   'P 1'
#
loop_
_entity.id
_entity.type
_entity.pdbx_description
1 polymer ?
#
loop_
_entity_poly.entity_id
_entity_poly.type
_entity_poly.pdbx_seq_one_letter_code
_entity_poly.pdbx_strand_id
1 'polypeptide(L)'
;INASPDFKRMNLIVSDLEQSLEIYRDVIGMEVFEIKDSEKGSYAYEVFNLPEDADMRFASLNIGSKTRGFSLTEIKNAELPSLDGIRMTTAVIQVEDLREIYQKIIDMNLYYTEIDQDITPEGITFSEFSFTDYDGHLVVLYELK
;
A
#
# COMPACT_ATOMS: atom_id res chain seq x y z
N ILE A 1 24.43 -14.18 -18.75
CA ILE A 1 24.38 -12.91 -18.03
C ILE A 1 23.50 -13.09 -16.80
N ASN A 2 24.08 -12.83 -15.65
CA ASN A 2 23.36 -12.90 -14.39
C ASN A 2 22.86 -11.51 -14.02
N ALA A 3 21.55 -11.30 -14.12
CA ALA A 3 20.94 -10.10 -13.60
C ALA A 3 20.54 -10.31 -12.15
N SER A 4 20.86 -9.36 -11.30
CA SER A 4 20.36 -9.40 -9.93
C SER A 4 18.86 -9.21 -9.92
N PRO A 5 18.14 -9.84 -8.97
CA PRO A 5 16.74 -9.54 -8.80
C PRO A 5 16.54 -8.06 -8.53
N ASP A 6 15.43 -7.52 -9.02
CA ASP A 6 15.05 -6.13 -8.78
C ASP A 6 13.63 -6.09 -8.28
N PHE A 7 13.39 -5.24 -7.29
CA PHE A 7 12.06 -5.09 -6.73
C PHE A 7 11.22 -4.22 -7.65
N LYS A 8 10.11 -4.77 -8.16
CA LYS A 8 9.25 -4.03 -9.08
C LYS A 8 8.16 -3.23 -8.35
N ARG A 9 7.41 -3.88 -7.51
CA ARG A 9 6.30 -3.21 -6.84
C ARG A 9 5.77 -3.99 -5.65
N MET A 10 5.12 -3.26 -4.76
CA MET A 10 4.23 -3.83 -3.76
C MET A 10 2.81 -3.79 -4.32
N ASN A 11 2.10 -4.93 -4.28
CA ASN A 11 0.70 -4.99 -4.67
C ASN A 11 -0.15 -5.36 -3.46
N LEU A 12 -1.21 -4.60 -3.22
CA LEU A 12 -2.18 -4.90 -2.17
C LEU A 12 -3.50 -5.30 -2.81
N ILE A 13 -4.07 -6.41 -2.33
CA ILE A 13 -5.43 -6.80 -2.68
C ILE A 13 -6.37 -6.02 -1.77
N VAL A 14 -7.34 -5.33 -2.37
CA VAL A 14 -8.23 -4.44 -1.63
C VAL A 14 -9.69 -4.70 -1.98
N SER A 15 -10.60 -4.33 -1.10
CA SER A 15 -12.03 -4.52 -1.31
C SER A 15 -12.69 -3.37 -2.07
N ASP A 16 -12.12 -2.18 -2.00
CA ASP A 16 -12.70 -0.97 -2.59
C ASP A 16 -11.56 -0.05 -3.07
N LEU A 17 -11.40 0.04 -4.39
CA LEU A 17 -10.30 0.80 -4.98
C LEU A 17 -10.39 2.28 -4.66
N GLU A 18 -11.58 2.86 -4.68
CA GLU A 18 -11.73 4.30 -4.42
C GLU A 18 -11.36 4.65 -2.98
N GLN A 19 -11.77 3.84 -2.02
CA GLN A 19 -11.37 4.05 -0.62
C GLN A 19 -9.86 3.90 -0.44
N SER A 20 -9.27 2.90 -1.08
CA SER A 20 -7.83 2.69 -0.98
C SER A 20 -7.07 3.86 -1.60
N LEU A 21 -7.55 4.40 -2.71
CA LEU A 21 -6.92 5.56 -3.34
C LEU A 21 -6.98 6.81 -2.46
N GLU A 22 -7.98 6.94 -1.61
CA GLU A 22 -8.00 8.05 -0.64
C GLU A 22 -6.77 8.02 0.26
N ILE A 23 -6.32 6.84 0.63
CA ILE A 23 -5.12 6.68 1.46
C ILE A 23 -3.86 6.87 0.62
N TYR A 24 -3.69 6.05 -0.40
CA TYR A 24 -2.39 5.95 -1.08
C TYR A 24 -2.14 7.09 -2.05
N ARG A 25 -3.16 7.56 -2.75
CA ARG A 25 -3.06 8.71 -3.65
C ARG A 25 -3.21 10.03 -2.90
N ASP A 26 -4.31 10.19 -2.15
CA ASP A 26 -4.68 11.51 -1.63
C ASP A 26 -3.94 11.86 -0.33
N VAL A 27 -3.74 10.91 0.57
CA VAL A 27 -3.08 11.17 1.85
C VAL A 27 -1.57 10.98 1.74
N ILE A 28 -1.11 9.84 1.23
CA ILE A 28 0.33 9.55 1.12
C ILE A 28 0.95 10.31 -0.06
N GLY A 29 0.20 10.53 -1.13
CA GLY A 29 0.67 11.34 -2.24
C GLY A 29 1.25 10.58 -3.41
N MET A 30 0.93 9.31 -3.57
CA MET A 30 1.34 8.56 -4.76
C MET A 30 0.55 9.05 -5.97
N GLU A 31 1.19 9.00 -7.14
CA GLU A 31 0.57 9.41 -8.40
C GLU A 31 0.01 8.18 -9.11
N VAL A 32 -1.24 8.26 -9.54
CA VAL A 32 -1.84 7.18 -10.33
C VAL A 32 -1.22 7.17 -11.72
N PHE A 33 -0.67 6.01 -12.10
CA PHE A 33 -0.17 5.80 -13.45
C PHE A 33 -1.29 5.32 -14.37
N GLU A 34 -2.08 4.34 -13.93
CA GLU A 34 -3.13 3.73 -14.77
C GLU A 34 -4.16 3.05 -13.87
N ILE A 35 -5.41 3.09 -14.27
CA ILE A 35 -6.50 2.30 -13.67
C ILE A 35 -7.15 1.54 -14.81
N LYS A 36 -7.30 0.23 -14.65
CA LYS A 36 -7.98 -0.57 -15.68
C LYS A 36 -8.61 -1.83 -15.10
N ASP A 37 -9.63 -2.31 -15.81
CA ASP A 37 -10.27 -3.58 -15.51
C ASP A 37 -9.43 -4.72 -16.07
N SER A 38 -9.40 -5.86 -15.38
CA SER A 38 -8.80 -7.07 -15.91
C SER A 38 -9.85 -7.90 -16.62
N GLU A 39 -9.51 -8.42 -17.77
CA GLU A 39 -10.41 -9.29 -18.52
C GLU A 39 -10.54 -10.64 -17.82
N LYS A 40 -11.76 -11.17 -17.79
CA LYS A 40 -12.02 -12.52 -17.30
C LYS A 40 -11.17 -13.54 -18.05
N GLY A 41 -10.63 -14.49 -17.31
CA GLY A 41 -9.80 -15.53 -17.90
C GLY A 41 -8.36 -15.12 -18.18
N SER A 42 -7.97 -13.89 -17.82
CA SER A 42 -6.58 -13.50 -17.96
C SER A 42 -5.70 -14.27 -16.97
N TYR A 43 -4.42 -14.41 -17.31
CA TYR A 43 -3.48 -15.14 -16.47
C TYR A 43 -3.25 -14.47 -15.10
N ALA A 44 -3.64 -13.23 -14.95
CA ALA A 44 -3.55 -12.53 -13.68
C ALA A 44 -4.32 -13.23 -12.56
N TYR A 45 -5.44 -13.87 -12.89
CA TYR A 45 -6.22 -14.60 -11.88
C TYR A 45 -5.41 -15.76 -11.28
N GLU A 46 -4.71 -16.52 -12.12
CA GLU A 46 -3.87 -17.62 -11.65
C GLU A 46 -2.65 -17.11 -10.89
N VAL A 47 -1.99 -16.09 -11.43
CA VAL A 47 -0.77 -15.54 -10.84
C VAL A 47 -1.02 -14.99 -9.45
N PHE A 48 -2.16 -14.30 -9.26
CA PHE A 48 -2.50 -13.74 -7.96
C PHE A 48 -3.33 -14.70 -7.10
N ASN A 49 -3.53 -15.93 -7.57
CA ASN A 49 -4.27 -16.96 -6.84
C ASN A 49 -5.69 -16.51 -6.48
N LEU A 50 -6.40 -15.95 -7.45
CA LEU A 50 -7.73 -15.41 -7.28
C LEU A 50 -8.79 -16.31 -7.91
N PRO A 51 -10.03 -16.32 -7.36
CA PRO A 51 -11.12 -17.07 -7.99
C PRO A 51 -11.42 -16.57 -9.41
N GLU A 52 -11.73 -17.50 -10.32
CA GLU A 52 -11.99 -17.17 -11.72
C GLU A 52 -13.19 -16.27 -11.91
N ASP A 53 -14.18 -16.36 -11.02
CA ASP A 53 -15.42 -15.59 -11.12
C ASP A 53 -15.36 -14.25 -10.39
N ALA A 54 -14.24 -13.93 -9.74
CA ALA A 54 -14.06 -12.62 -9.13
C ALA A 54 -13.94 -11.54 -10.21
N ASP A 55 -14.42 -10.34 -9.91
CA ASP A 55 -14.19 -9.18 -10.76
C ASP A 55 -12.96 -8.45 -10.26
N MET A 56 -12.04 -8.16 -11.16
CA MET A 56 -10.76 -7.57 -10.80
C MET A 56 -10.53 -6.26 -11.56
N ARG A 57 -10.15 -5.24 -10.81
CA ARG A 57 -9.75 -3.94 -11.36
C ARG A 57 -8.51 -3.50 -10.60
N PHE A 58 -7.57 -2.87 -11.28
CA PHE A 58 -6.37 -2.43 -10.58
C PHE A 58 -5.93 -1.03 -10.95
N ALA A 59 -5.24 -0.41 -9.99
CA ALA A 59 -4.54 0.84 -10.18
C ALA A 59 -3.05 0.59 -9.97
N SER A 60 -2.23 1.07 -10.90
CA SER A 60 -0.80 1.16 -10.68
C SER A 60 -0.44 2.59 -10.34
N LEU A 61 0.49 2.75 -9.39
CA LEU A 61 0.85 4.05 -8.86
C LEU A 61 2.38 4.22 -8.88
N ASN A 62 2.79 5.45 -9.11
CA ASN A 62 4.20 5.80 -9.02
C ASN A 62 4.54 6.15 -7.58
N ILE A 63 5.68 5.71 -7.12
CA ILE A 63 6.18 6.00 -5.79
C ILE A 63 7.64 6.42 -5.89
N GLY A 64 7.95 7.64 -5.43
CA GLY A 64 9.28 8.22 -5.61
C GLY A 64 9.67 8.22 -7.09
N SER A 65 10.86 7.74 -7.39
CA SER A 65 11.34 7.61 -8.77
C SER A 65 10.90 6.31 -9.45
N LYS A 66 10.16 5.46 -8.74
CA LYS A 66 9.81 4.13 -9.24
C LYS A 66 8.43 4.18 -9.90
N THR A 67 8.44 4.10 -11.23
CA THR A 67 7.21 4.04 -12.02
C THR A 67 6.50 2.72 -11.74
N ARG A 68 5.24 2.80 -11.38
CA ARG A 68 4.41 1.63 -11.03
C ARG A 68 5.01 0.78 -9.91
N GLY A 69 5.71 1.45 -8.96
CA GLY A 69 6.29 0.75 -7.81
C GLY A 69 5.30 0.32 -6.76
N PHE A 70 4.03 0.67 -6.93
CA PHE A 70 2.95 0.31 -6.02
C PHE A 70 1.69 0.01 -6.84
N SER A 71 0.87 -0.93 -6.37
CA SER A 71 -0.40 -1.18 -7.04
C SER A 71 -1.47 -1.62 -6.05
N LEU A 72 -2.71 -1.37 -6.43
CA LEU A 72 -3.90 -1.77 -5.68
C LEU A 72 -4.75 -2.61 -6.61
N THR A 73 -5.05 -3.84 -6.22
CA THR A 73 -5.88 -4.75 -6.99
C THR A 73 -7.19 -4.95 -6.27
N GLU A 74 -8.25 -4.36 -6.80
CA GLU A 74 -9.59 -4.49 -6.22
C GLU A 74 -10.23 -5.79 -6.64
N ILE A 75 -10.78 -6.50 -5.68
CA ILE A 75 -11.50 -7.75 -5.90
C ILE A 75 -12.96 -7.56 -5.49
N LYS A 76 -13.89 -7.78 -6.42
CA LYS A 76 -15.33 -7.82 -6.18
C LYS A 76 -15.84 -9.23 -6.47
N ASN A 77 -17.03 -9.54 -5.94
CA ASN A 77 -17.66 -10.84 -6.10
C ASN A 77 -16.82 -12.02 -5.56
N ALA A 78 -16.03 -11.75 -4.55
CA ALA A 78 -15.28 -12.75 -3.81
C ALA A 78 -15.06 -12.21 -2.40
N GLU A 79 -15.06 -13.10 -1.44
CA GLU A 79 -14.82 -12.71 -0.06
C GLU A 79 -13.32 -12.65 0.20
N LEU A 80 -12.86 -11.51 0.72
CA LEU A 80 -11.47 -11.35 1.12
C LEU A 80 -11.30 -11.79 2.57
N PRO A 81 -10.13 -12.38 2.90
CA PRO A 81 -9.87 -12.77 4.29
C PRO A 81 -9.81 -11.56 5.21
N SER A 82 -10.22 -11.75 6.46
CA SER A 82 -10.02 -10.73 7.49
C SER A 82 -8.57 -10.80 7.96
N LEU A 83 -7.91 -9.65 8.04
CA LEU A 83 -6.54 -9.58 8.54
C LEU A 83 -6.56 -9.15 10.00
N ASP A 84 -6.48 -10.14 10.89
CA ASP A 84 -6.42 -9.95 12.33
C ASP A 84 -5.10 -10.46 12.88
N GLY A 85 -4.69 -9.94 14.05
CA GLY A 85 -3.48 -10.41 14.72
C GLY A 85 -2.22 -9.88 14.05
N ILE A 86 -1.17 -10.69 14.05
CA ILE A 86 0.13 -10.28 13.52
C ILE A 86 0.08 -10.22 12.00
N ARG A 87 0.42 -9.06 11.43
CA ARG A 87 0.60 -8.91 9.98
C ARG A 87 1.98 -9.42 9.62
N MET A 88 2.06 -10.25 8.60
CA MET A 88 3.32 -10.87 8.22
C MET A 88 4.00 -10.17 7.05
N THR A 89 3.38 -9.13 6.52
CA THR A 89 3.94 -8.32 5.43
C THR A 89 3.62 -6.86 5.70
N THR A 90 4.59 -5.98 5.46
CA THR A 90 4.44 -4.56 5.72
C THR A 90 5.10 -3.76 4.60
N ALA A 91 4.40 -2.76 4.08
CA ALA A 91 5.03 -1.77 3.22
C ALA A 91 5.64 -0.68 4.12
N VAL A 92 6.91 -0.38 3.92
CA VAL A 92 7.61 0.67 4.66
C VAL A 92 7.91 1.79 3.68
N ILE A 93 7.35 2.97 3.91
CA ILE A 93 7.35 4.06 2.94
C ILE A 93 7.90 5.33 3.59
N GLN A 94 8.87 5.95 2.93
CA GLN A 94 9.37 7.25 3.34
C GLN A 94 8.46 8.35 2.82
N VAL A 95 8.10 9.29 3.68
CA VAL A 95 7.26 10.44 3.34
C VAL A 95 7.92 11.72 3.83
N GLU A 96 7.42 12.87 3.39
CA GLU A 96 7.95 14.15 3.81
C GLU A 96 7.14 14.76 4.96
N ASP A 97 5.84 14.88 4.82
CA ASP A 97 5.00 15.56 5.81
C ASP A 97 4.31 14.56 6.75
N LEU A 98 5.09 13.86 7.56
CA LEU A 98 4.59 12.77 8.39
C LEU A 98 3.46 13.21 9.33
N ARG A 99 3.60 14.36 10.00
CA ARG A 99 2.58 14.82 10.95
C ARG A 99 1.26 15.15 10.28
N GLU A 100 1.30 15.75 9.10
CA GLU A 100 0.10 16.05 8.35
C GLU A 100 -0.60 14.77 7.93
N ILE A 101 0.18 13.80 7.43
CA ILE A 101 -0.35 12.49 7.05
C ILE A 101 -0.93 11.77 8.27
N TYR A 102 -0.22 11.81 9.39
CA TYR A 102 -0.65 11.22 10.65
C TYR A 102 -2.04 11.74 11.06
N GLN A 103 -2.24 13.05 11.02
CA GLN A 103 -3.53 13.64 11.38
C GLN A 103 -4.64 13.18 10.43
N LYS A 104 -4.35 13.10 9.13
CA LYS A 104 -5.34 12.62 8.16
C LYS A 104 -5.72 11.17 8.40
N ILE A 105 -4.76 10.32 8.76
CA ILE A 105 -5.02 8.92 9.09
C ILE A 105 -5.93 8.82 10.31
N ILE A 106 -5.68 9.62 11.34
CA ILE A 106 -6.54 9.68 12.52
C ILE A 106 -7.96 10.08 12.14
N ASP A 107 -8.10 11.11 11.29
CA ASP A 107 -9.40 11.64 10.88
C ASP A 107 -10.20 10.61 10.05
N MET A 108 -9.53 9.66 9.44
CA MET A 108 -10.17 8.58 8.68
C MET A 108 -10.62 7.40 9.56
N ASN A 109 -10.41 7.49 10.87
CA ASN A 109 -10.75 6.43 11.84
C ASN A 109 -10.04 5.11 11.58
N LEU A 110 -8.84 5.14 11.04
CA LEU A 110 -8.02 3.95 10.85
C LEU A 110 -7.24 3.65 12.13
N TYR A 111 -6.89 2.39 12.32
CA TYR A 111 -6.00 2.02 13.42
C TYR A 111 -4.61 2.63 13.16
N TYR A 112 -4.00 3.17 14.19
CA TYR A 112 -2.67 3.77 14.06
C TYR A 112 -1.90 3.63 15.38
N THR A 113 -0.56 3.74 15.28
CA THR A 113 0.31 3.82 16.45
C THR A 113 0.74 5.28 16.63
N GLU A 114 1.17 5.62 17.85
CA GLU A 114 1.73 6.94 18.11
C GLU A 114 3.02 7.16 17.33
N ILE A 115 3.30 8.41 16.95
CA ILE A 115 4.57 8.75 16.31
C ILE A 115 5.71 8.54 17.31
N ASP A 116 6.71 7.77 16.90
CA ASP A 116 7.93 7.57 17.66
C ASP A 116 9.10 8.24 16.94
N GLN A 117 10.08 8.69 17.71
CA GLN A 117 11.30 9.30 17.17
C GLN A 117 12.51 8.50 17.65
N ASP A 118 13.45 8.29 16.73
CA ASP A 118 14.67 7.56 17.05
C ASP A 118 15.80 8.09 16.16
N ILE A 119 16.99 7.51 16.32
CA ILE A 119 18.19 7.91 15.61
C ILE A 119 18.77 6.68 14.93
N THR A 120 19.09 6.80 13.63
CA THR A 120 19.71 5.72 12.89
C THR A 120 21.16 5.50 13.38
N PRO A 121 21.77 4.34 13.07
CA PRO A 121 23.19 4.12 13.40
C PRO A 121 24.11 5.19 12.83
N GLU A 122 23.73 5.84 11.73
CA GLU A 122 24.49 6.92 11.10
C GLU A 122 24.25 8.28 11.77
N GLY A 123 23.37 8.34 12.80
CA GLY A 123 23.10 9.57 13.51
C GLY A 123 21.99 10.43 12.93
N ILE A 124 21.20 9.88 12.01
CA ILE A 124 20.08 10.61 11.39
C ILE A 124 18.82 10.40 12.24
N THR A 125 18.18 11.50 12.65
CA THR A 125 16.92 11.45 13.37
C THR A 125 15.79 11.11 12.41
N PHE A 126 14.90 10.23 12.83
CA PHE A 126 13.70 9.89 12.04
C PHE A 126 12.49 9.79 12.95
N SER A 127 11.32 9.98 12.35
CA SER A 127 10.03 9.78 13.01
C SER A 127 9.29 8.71 12.25
N GLU A 128 8.53 7.89 12.93
CA GLU A 128 7.74 6.83 12.27
C GLU A 128 6.47 6.52 13.03
N PHE A 129 5.50 5.98 12.30
CA PHE A 129 4.31 5.38 12.87
C PHE A 129 3.77 4.35 11.90
N SER A 130 2.87 3.51 12.36
CA SER A 130 2.18 2.58 11.49
C SER A 130 0.68 2.77 11.55
N PHE A 131 0.01 2.34 10.50
CA PHE A 131 -1.45 2.31 10.45
C PHE A 131 -1.89 1.08 9.68
N THR A 132 -3.16 0.72 9.79
CA THR A 132 -3.75 -0.30 8.93
C THR A 132 -4.76 0.37 8.01
N ASP A 133 -4.73 -0.03 6.73
CA ASP A 133 -5.68 0.50 5.76
C ASP A 133 -7.06 -0.14 5.96
N TYR A 134 -8.03 0.19 5.09
CA TYR A 134 -9.40 -0.31 5.22
C TYR A 134 -9.50 -1.83 5.15
N ASP A 135 -8.54 -2.49 4.51
CA ASP A 135 -8.51 -3.95 4.38
C ASP A 135 -7.62 -4.63 5.42
N GLY A 136 -7.02 -3.85 6.32
CA GLY A 136 -6.19 -4.38 7.38
C GLY A 136 -4.72 -4.55 7.01
N HIS A 137 -4.27 -4.06 5.87
CA HIS A 137 -2.85 -4.08 5.52
C HIS A 137 -2.08 -3.13 6.44
N LEU A 138 -0.98 -3.59 6.97
CA LEU A 138 -0.12 -2.78 7.84
C LEU A 138 0.86 -1.99 6.98
N VAL A 139 0.92 -0.69 7.23
CA VAL A 139 1.81 0.23 6.52
C VAL A 139 2.60 1.01 7.55
N VAL A 140 3.92 1.07 7.36
CA VAL A 140 4.81 1.90 8.19
C VAL A 140 5.22 3.11 7.36
N LEU A 141 5.03 4.30 7.92
CA LEU A 141 5.48 5.53 7.31
C LEU A 141 6.59 6.14 8.16
N TYR A 142 7.62 6.66 7.52
CA TYR A 142 8.70 7.33 8.25
C TYR A 142 9.18 8.58 7.51
N GLU A 143 9.73 9.50 8.28
CA GLU A 143 10.29 10.75 7.77
C GLU A 143 11.68 10.93 8.35
N LEU A 144 12.65 11.25 7.48
CA LEU A 144 14.01 11.59 7.89
C LEU A 144 14.11 13.09 8.15
N LYS A 145 14.91 13.45 9.15
CA LYS A 145 15.15 14.85 9.49
C LYS A 145 16.63 15.18 9.45
#